data_1889cdcda2fa5e73a57a478f509d131a
#
_entry.id   1889cdcda2fa5e73a57a478f509d131a
#
_cell.length_a   1.000
_cell.length_b   1.000
_cell.length_c   1.000
_cell.angle_alpha   90.00
_cell.angle_beta   90.00
_cell.angle_gamma   90.00
#
_symmetry.space_group_name_H-M   'P 1'
#
loop_
_entity.id
_entity.type
_entity.pdbx_description
1 polymer ?
#
loop_
_entity_poly.entity_id
_entity_poly.type
_entity_poly.pdbx_seq_one_letter_code
_entity_poly.pdbx_strand_id
1 'polypeptide(L)'
;MLESVRHHDRPTEVLEDEDLSASLPRRLGLTGVVENQIHRYKLARKRRERIPTADVADLFRLVLRRPDSEAILREAGRDLARHHGSHAFYRLAAATRLLPESVRNRIAVRELHRLMRRIGGGVPVEVTRDPLRVEARGIVTARTDRYGVACVLYAAAIEEAIQHATGRRPTISHVTCEARGDEACAWEMV
;
A
#
# COMPACT_ATOMS: atom_id res chain seq x y z
N MET A 1 -2.47 4.60 4.64
CA MET A 1 -3.53 3.81 5.30
C MET A 1 -4.41 4.64 6.22
N LEU A 2 -3.92 5.31 7.29
CA LEU A 2 -4.77 6.16 8.13
C LEU A 2 -5.36 7.36 7.36
N GLU A 3 -4.62 7.91 6.42
CA GLU A 3 -5.13 8.97 5.53
C GLU A 3 -6.18 8.43 4.55
N SER A 4 -6.01 7.20 4.06
CA SER A 4 -7.02 6.53 3.24
C SER A 4 -8.30 6.24 4.04
N VAL A 5 -8.18 5.80 5.31
CA VAL A 5 -9.34 5.69 6.22
C VAL A 5 -10.06 7.04 6.32
N ARG A 6 -9.34 8.12 6.59
CA ARG A 6 -9.91 9.48 6.67
C ARG A 6 -10.59 9.92 5.38
N HIS A 7 -10.09 9.50 4.23
CA HIS A 7 -10.68 9.83 2.93
C HIS A 7 -12.00 9.08 2.72
N HIS A 8 -12.04 7.79 3.05
CA HIS A 8 -13.26 6.99 2.97
C HIS A 8 -14.33 7.37 4.02
N ASP A 9 -13.91 7.98 5.12
CA ASP A 9 -14.81 8.42 6.18
C ASP A 9 -15.42 9.81 5.94
N ARG A 10 -15.08 10.48 4.85
CA ARG A 10 -15.72 11.75 4.50
C ARG A 10 -17.17 11.49 4.08
N PRO A 11 -18.15 12.14 4.73
CA PRO A 11 -19.55 12.03 4.29
C PRO A 11 -19.69 12.59 2.87
N THR A 12 -20.45 11.91 2.05
CA THR A 12 -20.80 12.34 0.68
C THR A 12 -21.77 13.53 0.69
N GLU A 13 -22.50 13.69 1.80
CA GLU A 13 -23.43 14.81 2.02
C GLU A 13 -23.01 15.55 3.28
N VAL A 14 -22.61 16.80 3.12
CA VAL A 14 -22.30 17.73 4.21
C VAL A 14 -23.54 18.58 4.43
N LEU A 15 -24.11 18.52 5.63
CA LEU A 15 -25.12 19.51 6.06
C LEU A 15 -24.40 20.84 6.22
N GLU A 16 -24.91 21.90 5.60
CA GLU A 16 -24.26 23.22 5.46
C GLU A 16 -23.79 23.85 6.79
N ASP A 17 -24.36 23.41 7.94
CA ASP A 17 -24.06 23.96 9.27
C ASP A 17 -23.25 22.99 10.18
N GLU A 18 -22.68 21.89 9.66
CA GLU A 18 -21.97 20.91 10.49
C GLU A 18 -20.48 21.22 10.56
N ASP A 19 -19.95 21.51 11.75
CA ASP A 19 -18.51 21.55 12.00
C ASP A 19 -17.91 20.14 11.93
N LEU A 20 -17.48 19.77 10.71
CA LEU A 20 -16.89 18.48 10.41
C LEU A 20 -15.59 18.21 11.18
N SER A 21 -14.89 19.24 11.63
CA SER A 21 -13.66 19.07 12.40
C SER A 21 -13.94 18.51 13.80
N ALA A 22 -15.10 18.81 14.35
CA ALA A 22 -15.53 18.37 15.67
C ALA A 22 -16.44 17.12 15.63
N SER A 23 -17.29 16.98 14.60
CA SER A 23 -18.29 15.91 14.53
C SER A 23 -17.73 14.61 13.95
N LEU A 24 -16.85 14.67 12.94
CA LEU A 24 -16.23 13.52 12.32
C LEU A 24 -15.46 12.62 13.31
N PRO A 25 -14.58 13.15 14.17
CA PRO A 25 -13.86 12.32 15.14
C PRO A 25 -14.79 11.57 16.09
N ARG A 26 -15.93 12.17 16.47
CA ARG A 26 -16.91 11.56 17.37
C ARG A 26 -17.76 10.49 16.67
N ARG A 27 -18.21 10.74 15.43
CA ARG A 27 -19.05 9.79 14.66
C ARG A 27 -18.26 8.54 14.25
N LEU A 28 -16.96 8.68 14.01
CA LEU A 28 -16.10 7.60 13.55
C LEU A 28 -15.44 6.84 14.69
N GLY A 29 -15.73 7.17 15.96
CA GLY A 29 -15.01 6.62 17.09
C GLY A 29 -13.50 6.93 17.04
N LEU A 30 -13.10 7.88 16.20
CA LEU A 30 -11.75 8.42 16.13
C LEU A 30 -11.54 9.36 17.30
N THR A 31 -11.65 8.80 18.51
CA THR A 31 -11.30 9.50 19.73
C THR A 31 -9.85 9.96 19.66
N GLY A 32 -9.42 10.90 20.48
CA GLY A 32 -8.06 11.44 20.53
C GLY A 32 -6.92 10.39 20.53
N VAL A 33 -7.26 9.12 20.74
CA VAL A 33 -6.34 7.98 20.62
C VAL A 33 -5.81 7.81 19.19
N VAL A 34 -6.66 7.90 18.16
CA VAL A 34 -6.22 7.74 16.76
C VAL A 34 -5.44 8.97 16.30
N GLU A 35 -5.85 10.17 16.70
CA GLU A 35 -5.10 11.39 16.41
C GLU A 35 -3.73 11.38 17.07
N ASN A 36 -3.65 10.97 18.34
CA ASN A 36 -2.38 10.78 19.04
C ASN A 36 -1.50 9.73 18.37
N GLN A 37 -2.09 8.67 17.85
CA GLN A 37 -1.36 7.62 17.12
C GLN A 37 -0.84 8.14 15.79
N ILE A 38 -1.64 8.88 15.03
CA ILE A 38 -1.20 9.57 13.80
C ILE A 38 -0.05 10.54 14.11
N HIS A 39 -0.19 11.34 15.17
CA HIS A 39 0.84 12.28 15.58
C HIS A 39 2.14 11.56 15.97
N ARG A 40 2.05 10.47 16.75
CA ARG A 40 3.19 9.62 17.13
C ARG A 40 3.92 9.08 15.89
N TYR A 41 3.20 8.56 14.90
CA TYR A 41 3.81 8.06 13.67
C TYR A 41 4.43 9.17 12.80
N LYS A 42 3.82 10.35 12.75
CA LYS A 42 4.41 11.52 12.09
C LYS A 42 5.70 11.98 12.76
N LEU A 43 5.77 11.95 14.08
CA LEU A 43 6.99 12.26 14.84
C LEU A 43 8.07 11.20 14.63
N ALA A 44 7.75 9.92 14.73
CA ALA A 44 8.68 8.81 14.46
C ALA A 44 9.29 8.94 13.05
N ARG A 45 8.46 9.24 12.04
CA ARG A 45 8.93 9.52 10.67
C ARG A 45 9.90 10.70 10.61
N LYS A 46 9.58 11.82 11.30
CA LYS A 46 10.47 12.98 11.37
C LYS A 46 11.82 12.63 12.00
N ARG A 47 11.81 11.81 13.03
CA ARG A 47 13.01 11.37 13.77
C ARG A 47 13.73 10.19 13.10
N ARG A 48 13.19 9.68 11.97
CA ARG A 48 13.69 8.47 11.29
C ARG A 48 13.71 7.23 12.19
N GLU A 49 12.85 7.20 13.19
CA GLU A 49 12.66 6.04 14.08
C GLU A 49 11.89 4.95 13.36
N ARG A 50 12.24 3.69 13.64
CA ARG A 50 11.48 2.54 13.13
C ARG A 50 10.21 2.36 13.95
N ILE A 51 9.08 2.21 13.25
CA ILE A 51 7.81 1.83 13.88
C ILE A 51 7.86 0.32 14.15
N PRO A 52 7.55 -0.15 15.37
CA PRO A 52 7.48 -1.58 15.68
C PRO A 52 6.50 -2.30 14.73
N THR A 53 6.88 -3.49 14.27
CA THR A 53 6.03 -4.29 13.38
C THR A 53 4.69 -4.65 14.05
N ALA A 54 4.68 -4.81 15.38
CA ALA A 54 3.46 -5.05 16.14
C ALA A 54 2.44 -3.90 15.99
N ASP A 55 2.90 -2.65 16.10
CA ASP A 55 2.02 -1.47 15.94
C ASP A 55 1.41 -1.42 14.53
N VAL A 56 2.21 -1.79 13.52
CA VAL A 56 1.73 -1.88 12.13
C VAL A 56 0.71 -3.01 11.98
N ALA A 57 0.96 -4.16 12.61
CA ALA A 57 0.05 -5.30 12.62
C ALA A 57 -1.29 -4.95 13.26
N ASP A 58 -1.27 -4.25 14.39
CA ASP A 58 -2.49 -3.82 15.08
C ASP A 58 -3.31 -2.84 14.25
N LEU A 59 -2.64 -1.96 13.51
CA LEU A 59 -3.29 -1.04 12.57
C LEU A 59 -3.99 -1.81 11.43
N PHE A 60 -3.35 -2.85 10.88
CA PHE A 60 -3.99 -3.72 9.88
C PHE A 60 -5.22 -4.42 10.46
N ARG A 61 -5.13 -4.98 11.68
CA ARG A 61 -6.27 -5.63 12.35
C ARG A 61 -7.45 -4.69 12.55
N LEU A 62 -7.20 -3.41 12.87
CA LEU A 62 -8.26 -2.41 13.00
C LEU A 62 -8.94 -2.11 11.66
N VAL A 63 -8.15 -1.92 10.60
CA VAL A 63 -8.69 -1.65 9.26
C VAL A 63 -9.49 -2.84 8.74
N LEU A 64 -9.01 -4.06 8.95
CA LEU A 64 -9.66 -5.29 8.48
C LEU A 64 -11.03 -5.57 9.11
N ARG A 65 -11.36 -4.92 10.23
CA ARG A 65 -12.70 -5.01 10.84
C ARG A 65 -13.75 -4.18 10.10
N ARG A 66 -13.34 -3.31 9.20
CA ARG A 66 -14.23 -2.42 8.45
C ARG A 66 -14.76 -3.13 7.20
N PRO A 67 -16.03 -2.89 6.83
CA PRO A 67 -16.62 -3.46 5.61
C PRO A 67 -15.94 -2.93 4.33
N ASP A 68 -15.40 -1.71 4.37
CA ASP A 68 -14.70 -1.04 3.27
C ASP A 68 -13.17 -1.24 3.30
N SER A 69 -12.69 -2.19 4.11
CA SER A 69 -11.25 -2.46 4.33
C SER A 69 -10.47 -2.67 3.03
N GLU A 70 -11.03 -3.37 2.07
CA GLU A 70 -10.36 -3.63 0.78
C GLU A 70 -10.14 -2.33 0.00
N ALA A 71 -11.13 -1.45 -0.06
CA ALA A 71 -11.03 -0.17 -0.75
C ALA A 71 -9.96 0.73 -0.11
N ILE A 72 -9.96 0.81 1.22
CA ILE A 72 -8.96 1.54 2.02
C ILE A 72 -7.55 1.00 1.76
N LEU A 73 -7.38 -0.32 1.76
CA LEU A 73 -6.08 -0.95 1.55
C LEU A 73 -5.57 -0.78 0.12
N ARG A 74 -6.46 -0.82 -0.88
CA ARG A 74 -6.11 -0.50 -2.28
C ARG A 74 -5.64 0.94 -2.43
N GLU A 75 -6.35 1.89 -1.84
CA GLU A 75 -5.95 3.30 -1.86
C GLU A 75 -4.61 3.50 -1.15
N ALA A 76 -4.46 2.93 0.04
CA ALA A 76 -3.21 2.97 0.79
C ALA A 76 -2.02 2.37 0.01
N GLY A 77 -2.23 1.29 -0.73
CA GLY A 77 -1.23 0.67 -1.59
C GLY A 77 -0.76 1.61 -2.70
N ARG A 78 -1.70 2.26 -3.39
CA ARG A 78 -1.38 3.28 -4.41
C ARG A 78 -0.60 4.45 -3.82
N ASP A 79 -1.03 4.95 -2.67
CA ASP A 79 -0.34 6.05 -1.98
C ASP A 79 1.07 5.66 -1.54
N LEU A 80 1.27 4.44 -1.04
CA LEU A 80 2.59 3.93 -0.72
C LEU A 80 3.50 3.91 -1.95
N ALA A 81 2.99 3.45 -3.10
CA ALA A 81 3.75 3.45 -4.35
C ALA A 81 4.15 4.88 -4.76
N ARG A 82 3.21 5.84 -4.71
CA ARG A 82 3.46 7.24 -5.03
C ARG A 82 4.49 7.89 -4.12
N HIS A 83 4.44 7.61 -2.80
CA HIS A 83 5.33 8.23 -1.82
C HIS A 83 6.70 7.56 -1.72
N HIS A 84 6.79 6.26 -1.99
CA HIS A 84 8.01 5.48 -1.83
C HIS A 84 8.70 5.13 -3.15
N GLY A 85 8.02 5.32 -4.28
CA GLY A 85 8.65 5.31 -5.58
C GLY A 85 9.77 6.37 -5.64
N SER A 86 10.85 6.10 -6.37
CA SER A 86 11.92 7.09 -6.45
C SER A 86 11.41 8.36 -7.13
N HIS A 87 11.64 9.52 -6.51
CA HIS A 87 11.26 10.81 -7.09
C HIS A 87 11.84 11.00 -8.50
N ALA A 88 13.05 10.47 -8.74
CA ALA A 88 13.66 10.45 -10.05
C ALA A 88 12.83 9.66 -11.07
N PHE A 89 12.30 8.51 -10.66
CA PHE A 89 11.46 7.66 -11.50
C PHE A 89 10.14 8.35 -11.87
N TYR A 90 9.45 8.97 -10.91
CA TYR A 90 8.21 9.69 -11.17
C TYR A 90 8.43 10.94 -12.05
N ARG A 91 9.54 11.66 -11.88
CA ARG A 91 9.89 12.82 -12.71
C ARG A 91 10.32 12.44 -14.13
N LEU A 92 10.96 11.29 -14.30
CA LEU A 92 11.40 10.76 -15.58
C LEU A 92 10.37 9.87 -16.29
N ALA A 93 9.22 9.61 -15.67
CA ALA A 93 8.18 8.74 -16.23
C ALA A 93 7.71 9.21 -17.63
N ALA A 94 7.68 10.53 -17.88
CA ALA A 94 7.39 11.06 -19.20
C ALA A 94 8.49 10.74 -20.21
N ALA A 95 9.76 10.83 -19.82
CA ALA A 95 10.91 10.52 -20.67
C ALA A 95 11.05 9.00 -20.89
N THR A 96 10.70 8.18 -19.90
CA THR A 96 10.74 6.72 -20.05
C THR A 96 9.75 6.18 -21.08
N ARG A 97 8.67 6.93 -21.38
CA ARG A 97 7.72 6.55 -22.44
C ARG A 97 8.33 6.52 -23.84
N LEU A 98 9.40 7.26 -24.05
CA LEU A 98 10.14 7.29 -25.32
C LEU A 98 11.17 6.15 -25.46
N LEU A 99 11.42 5.40 -24.37
CA LEU A 99 12.35 4.29 -24.38
C LEU A 99 11.73 3.01 -24.98
N PRO A 100 12.55 2.14 -25.59
CA PRO A 100 12.10 0.82 -26.02
C PRO A 100 11.44 0.04 -24.87
N GLU A 101 10.45 -0.78 -25.23
CA GLU A 101 9.66 -1.54 -24.24
C GLU A 101 10.55 -2.41 -23.33
N SER A 102 11.57 -3.04 -23.86
CA SER A 102 12.53 -3.86 -23.10
C SER A 102 13.26 -3.07 -22.01
N VAL A 103 13.59 -1.81 -22.27
CA VAL A 103 14.26 -0.91 -21.32
C VAL A 103 13.26 -0.47 -20.25
N ARG A 104 12.05 -0.09 -20.64
CA ARG A 104 10.98 0.28 -19.70
C ARG A 104 10.67 -0.86 -18.73
N ASN A 105 10.55 -2.08 -19.24
CA ASN A 105 10.28 -3.27 -18.41
C ASN A 105 11.43 -3.53 -17.41
N ARG A 106 12.69 -3.35 -17.81
CA ARG A 106 13.82 -3.45 -16.88
C ARG A 106 13.76 -2.42 -15.76
N ILE A 107 13.43 -1.17 -16.10
CA ILE A 107 13.27 -0.10 -15.12
C ILE A 107 12.11 -0.42 -14.18
N ALA A 108 10.96 -0.84 -14.71
CA ALA A 108 9.79 -1.22 -13.93
C ALA A 108 10.11 -2.33 -12.91
N VAL A 109 10.75 -3.41 -13.33
CA VAL A 109 11.14 -4.53 -12.45
C VAL A 109 12.08 -4.06 -11.34
N ARG A 110 13.07 -3.22 -11.67
CA ARG A 110 14.02 -2.70 -10.67
C ARG A 110 13.34 -1.79 -9.64
N GLU A 111 12.44 -0.90 -10.09
CA GLU A 111 11.70 -0.03 -9.18
C GLU A 111 10.69 -0.81 -8.35
N LEU A 112 10.03 -1.81 -8.93
CA LEU A 112 9.12 -2.69 -8.25
C LEU A 112 9.83 -3.46 -7.11
N HIS A 113 10.99 -4.03 -7.39
CA HIS A 113 11.81 -4.69 -6.37
C HIS A 113 12.19 -3.73 -5.21
N ARG A 114 12.60 -2.49 -5.54
CA ARG A 114 12.93 -1.48 -4.54
C ARG A 114 11.71 -1.07 -3.69
N LEU A 115 10.57 -0.84 -4.37
CA LEU A 115 9.32 -0.50 -3.71
C LEU A 115 8.91 -1.61 -2.74
N MET A 116 8.83 -2.85 -3.21
CA MET A 116 8.37 -3.98 -2.42
C MET A 116 9.28 -4.23 -1.20
N ARG A 117 10.59 -4.11 -1.34
CA ARG A 117 11.51 -4.18 -0.20
C ARG A 117 11.25 -3.08 0.84
N ARG A 118 10.88 -1.88 0.42
CA ARG A 118 10.60 -0.76 1.33
C ARG A 118 9.27 -0.95 2.07
N ILE A 119 8.19 -1.25 1.33
CA ILE A 119 6.86 -1.38 1.92
C ILE A 119 6.66 -2.71 2.64
N GLY A 120 7.40 -3.75 2.26
CA GLY A 120 7.42 -5.06 2.91
C GLY A 120 8.19 -5.10 4.23
N GLY A 121 8.85 -4.00 4.62
CA GLY A 121 9.62 -3.98 5.89
C GLY A 121 10.99 -4.64 5.80
N GLY A 122 11.57 -4.76 4.61
CA GLY A 122 12.88 -5.35 4.38
C GLY A 122 12.90 -6.87 4.27
N VAL A 123 11.71 -7.49 4.12
CA VAL A 123 11.58 -8.94 3.88
C VAL A 123 12.19 -9.35 2.53
N PRO A 124 12.54 -10.62 2.33
CA PRO A 124 12.97 -11.15 1.04
C PRO A 124 11.87 -10.92 -0.01
N VAL A 125 12.27 -10.36 -1.15
CA VAL A 125 11.39 -10.10 -2.30
C VAL A 125 12.09 -10.56 -3.56
N GLU A 126 11.38 -11.35 -4.37
CA GLU A 126 11.81 -11.76 -5.69
C GLU A 126 10.87 -11.17 -6.74
N VAL A 127 11.44 -10.74 -7.86
CA VAL A 127 10.66 -10.21 -8.99
C VAL A 127 11.16 -10.88 -10.27
N THR A 128 10.31 -11.72 -10.85
CA THR A 128 10.55 -12.34 -12.16
C THR A 128 9.86 -11.53 -13.26
N ARG A 129 10.30 -11.70 -14.51
CA ARG A 129 9.86 -10.85 -15.63
C ARG A 129 8.85 -11.53 -16.53
N ASP A 130 9.03 -12.77 -16.86
CA ASP A 130 8.25 -13.49 -17.85
C ASP A 130 7.75 -14.84 -17.24
N PRO A 131 6.51 -14.89 -16.76
CA PRO A 131 5.57 -13.77 -16.54
C PRO A 131 6.03 -12.83 -15.41
N LEU A 132 5.51 -11.58 -15.41
CA LEU A 132 5.80 -10.67 -14.30
C LEU A 132 5.14 -11.21 -13.03
N ARG A 133 5.98 -11.64 -12.10
CA ARG A 133 5.59 -12.17 -10.79
C ARG A 133 6.42 -11.53 -9.71
N VAL A 134 5.75 -11.13 -8.65
CA VAL A 134 6.37 -10.60 -7.43
C VAL A 134 6.10 -11.59 -6.31
N GLU A 135 7.13 -12.03 -5.63
CA GLU A 135 7.04 -12.94 -4.49
C GLU A 135 7.67 -12.32 -3.26
N ALA A 136 7.02 -12.42 -2.11
CA ALA A 136 7.53 -11.92 -0.83
C ALA A 136 7.19 -12.88 0.30
N ARG A 137 8.12 -13.02 1.27
CA ARG A 137 7.97 -13.94 2.41
C ARG A 137 8.05 -13.18 3.72
N GLY A 138 7.17 -13.54 4.67
CA GLY A 138 7.18 -12.97 6.01
C GLY A 138 6.62 -11.56 6.11
N ILE A 139 5.79 -11.14 5.16
CA ILE A 139 5.16 -9.82 5.19
C ILE A 139 4.17 -9.68 6.34
N VAL A 140 4.05 -8.46 6.87
CA VAL A 140 3.20 -8.19 8.04
C VAL A 140 1.73 -8.50 7.79
N THR A 141 1.24 -8.28 6.57
CA THR A 141 -0.16 -8.54 6.20
C THR A 141 -0.52 -10.02 6.31
N ALA A 142 0.37 -10.91 5.89
CA ALA A 142 0.14 -12.36 5.99
C ALA A 142 0.03 -12.85 7.44
N ARG A 143 0.69 -12.14 8.39
CA ARG A 143 0.63 -12.47 9.83
C ARG A 143 -0.58 -11.88 10.54
N THR A 144 -1.28 -10.93 9.93
CA THR A 144 -2.37 -10.19 10.55
C THR A 144 -3.74 -10.59 10.04
N ASP A 145 -3.80 -11.19 8.87
CA ASP A 145 -5.03 -11.53 8.16
C ASP A 145 -5.01 -12.98 7.70
N ARG A 146 -5.91 -13.79 8.24
CA ARG A 146 -6.02 -15.22 7.91
C ARG A 146 -6.55 -15.50 6.50
N TYR A 147 -7.18 -14.51 5.87
CA TYR A 147 -7.83 -14.66 4.57
C TYR A 147 -7.02 -14.05 3.42
N GLY A 148 -5.98 -13.29 3.75
CA GLY A 148 -5.11 -12.65 2.75
C GLY A 148 -5.73 -11.40 2.11
N VAL A 149 -6.81 -10.84 2.66
CA VAL A 149 -7.45 -9.61 2.17
C VAL A 149 -6.46 -8.43 2.26
N ALA A 150 -5.67 -8.36 3.34
CA ALA A 150 -4.69 -7.30 3.52
C ALA A 150 -3.61 -7.26 2.42
N CYS A 151 -3.39 -8.36 1.72
CA CYS A 151 -2.41 -8.45 0.63
C CYS A 151 -2.82 -7.66 -0.62
N VAL A 152 -4.08 -7.21 -0.71
CA VAL A 152 -4.57 -6.31 -1.76
C VAL A 152 -3.81 -4.98 -1.78
N LEU A 153 -3.29 -4.54 -0.64
CA LEU A 153 -2.43 -3.36 -0.53
C LEU A 153 -1.21 -3.48 -1.46
N TYR A 154 -0.55 -4.64 -1.47
CA TYR A 154 0.62 -4.87 -2.32
C TYR A 154 0.23 -4.99 -3.78
N ALA A 155 -0.88 -5.66 -4.11
CA ALA A 155 -1.39 -5.70 -5.48
C ALA A 155 -1.59 -4.28 -6.03
N ALA A 156 -2.28 -3.41 -5.29
CA ALA A 156 -2.51 -2.02 -5.68
C ALA A 156 -1.21 -1.20 -5.78
N ALA A 157 -0.23 -1.46 -4.92
CA ALA A 157 1.08 -0.81 -4.99
C ALA A 157 1.87 -1.25 -6.24
N ILE A 158 1.80 -2.52 -6.61
CA ILE A 158 2.42 -3.08 -7.81
C ILE A 158 1.76 -2.49 -9.06
N GLU A 159 0.42 -2.48 -9.13
CA GLU A 159 -0.35 -1.86 -10.23
C GLU A 159 0.07 -0.41 -10.46
N GLU A 160 0.09 0.38 -9.40
CA GLU A 160 0.46 1.80 -9.45
C GLU A 160 1.91 2.00 -9.93
N ALA A 161 2.85 1.20 -9.41
CA ALA A 161 4.25 1.28 -9.80
C ALA A 161 4.45 0.94 -11.28
N ILE A 162 3.80 -0.10 -11.80
CA ILE A 162 3.89 -0.49 -13.19
C ILE A 162 3.20 0.55 -14.09
N GLN A 163 2.04 1.05 -13.69
CA GLN A 163 1.33 2.11 -14.43
C GLN A 163 2.23 3.33 -14.61
N HIS A 164 2.91 3.74 -13.55
CA HIS A 164 3.86 4.87 -13.64
C HIS A 164 5.06 4.56 -14.57
N ALA A 165 5.58 3.33 -14.51
CA ALA A 165 6.74 2.93 -15.29
C ALA A 165 6.43 2.83 -16.78
N THR A 166 5.28 2.26 -17.12
CA THR A 166 4.95 1.84 -18.49
C THR A 166 3.88 2.68 -19.16
N GLY A 167 3.09 3.44 -18.35
CA GLY A 167 1.90 4.14 -18.79
C GLY A 167 0.69 3.22 -19.02
N ARG A 168 0.84 1.91 -18.82
CA ARG A 168 -0.24 0.91 -18.92
C ARG A 168 -0.67 0.51 -17.51
N ARG A 169 -1.97 0.36 -17.29
CA ARG A 169 -2.52 -0.13 -16.03
C ARG A 169 -2.69 -1.65 -16.10
N PRO A 170 -1.82 -2.44 -15.46
CA PRO A 170 -1.97 -3.89 -15.43
C PRO A 170 -3.07 -4.29 -14.45
N THR A 171 -3.60 -5.48 -14.62
CA THR A 171 -4.34 -6.18 -13.58
C THR A 171 -3.38 -7.11 -12.84
N ILE A 172 -3.35 -6.99 -11.52
CA ILE A 172 -2.49 -7.81 -10.66
C ILE A 172 -3.35 -8.74 -9.82
N SER A 173 -3.13 -10.04 -9.98
CA SER A 173 -3.78 -11.08 -9.19
C SER A 173 -2.89 -11.57 -8.05
N HIS A 174 -3.47 -11.73 -6.85
CA HIS A 174 -2.81 -12.35 -5.70
C HIS A 174 -3.01 -13.87 -5.78
N VAL A 175 -2.00 -14.60 -6.23
CA VAL A 175 -2.11 -16.02 -6.60
C VAL A 175 -1.81 -16.96 -5.44
N THR A 176 -0.79 -16.69 -4.63
CA THR A 176 -0.49 -17.46 -3.41
C THR A 176 -0.39 -16.56 -2.20
N CYS A 177 -0.66 -17.09 -0.99
CA CYS A 177 -0.66 -16.32 0.24
C CYS A 177 -0.24 -17.14 1.46
N GLU A 178 0.81 -16.69 2.16
CA GLU A 178 1.24 -17.30 3.42
C GLU A 178 0.11 -17.40 4.46
N ALA A 179 -0.82 -16.42 4.48
CA ALA A 179 -1.98 -16.45 5.37
C ALA A 179 -2.94 -17.60 5.07
N ARG A 180 -2.93 -18.16 3.86
CA ARG A 180 -3.72 -19.31 3.42
C ARG A 180 -2.95 -20.62 3.47
N GLY A 181 -1.69 -20.60 3.94
CA GLY A 181 -0.85 -21.78 4.09
C GLY A 181 0.17 -22.00 2.97
N ASP A 182 0.27 -21.09 2.02
CA ASP A 182 1.31 -21.15 0.99
C ASP A 182 2.68 -20.75 1.55
N GLU A 183 3.78 -21.11 0.88
CA GLU A 183 5.14 -20.79 1.31
C GLU A 183 5.50 -19.30 1.21
N ALA A 184 4.82 -18.57 0.33
CA ALA A 184 5.03 -17.15 0.07
C ALA A 184 3.76 -16.48 -0.43
N CYS A 185 3.70 -15.15 -0.27
CA CYS A 185 2.72 -14.34 -0.97
C CYS A 185 3.24 -14.00 -2.36
N ALA A 186 2.45 -14.28 -3.41
CA ALA A 186 2.82 -13.96 -4.78
C ALA A 186 1.70 -13.23 -5.53
N TRP A 187 2.13 -12.30 -6.36
CA TRP A 187 1.27 -11.50 -7.24
C TRP A 187 1.75 -11.62 -8.67
N GLU A 188 0.83 -11.84 -9.58
CA GLU A 188 1.10 -12.01 -11.01
C GLU A 188 0.32 -11.00 -11.85
N MET A 189 0.92 -10.58 -12.94
CA MET A 189 0.25 -9.78 -13.96
C MET A 189 -0.60 -10.71 -14.84
N VAL A 190 -1.89 -10.38 -14.95
CA VAL A 190 -2.88 -11.08 -15.76
C VAL A 190 -3.15 -10.30 -17.04
#